data_531e58d91818703ced4dff362890b2d1
#
_entry.id   531e58d91818703ced4dff362890b2d1
#
_cell.length_a   1.000
_cell.length_b   1.000
_cell.length_c   1.000
_cell.angle_alpha   90.00
_cell.angle_beta   90.00
_cell.angle_gamma   90.00
#
_symmetry.space_group_name_H-M   'P 1'
#
loop_
_entity.id
_entity.type
_entity.pdbx_description
1 polymer ?
#
loop_
_entity_poly.entity_id
_entity_poly.type
_entity_poly.pdbx_seq_one_letter_code
_entity_poly.pdbx_strand_id
1 'polypeptide(L)'
;KVETEGGGIKKLFEQQKKRFFPLPEYDLRDNMVKVEIEGCVIDEAFARILVNNPSLTLPDVMLLDKVQKHKPLKEEEIAYLRKKKFVEGRKNNLFLSSKIAATSQHVGLKSSYIKNKSFDDEYFKKLILEYINKFGRASRKEIDDLLLGKLSDNLTSQQKRYKITNLLTSLRTNEKIKSGEKRMSYTVK
;
A
#
# COMPACT_ATOMS: atom_id res chain seq x y z
N LYS A 1 10.97 15.55 -39.58
CA LYS A 1 11.69 16.39 -38.60
C LYS A 1 12.05 15.53 -37.44
N VAL A 2 13.33 15.17 -37.28
CA VAL A 2 13.82 14.39 -36.13
C VAL A 2 13.96 15.36 -34.96
N GLU A 3 13.25 15.14 -33.88
CA GLU A 3 13.39 15.93 -32.65
C GLU A 3 14.74 15.61 -31.99
N THR A 4 15.59 16.58 -31.86
CA THR A 4 16.93 16.43 -31.26
C THR A 4 16.96 16.53 -29.73
N GLU A 5 15.84 16.85 -29.08
CA GLU A 5 15.77 17.17 -27.63
C GLU A 5 14.91 16.22 -26.77
N GLY A 6 14.55 15.03 -27.25
CA GLY A 6 13.77 14.07 -26.47
C GLY A 6 12.32 14.50 -26.13
N GLY A 7 11.82 15.57 -26.77
CA GLY A 7 10.46 16.09 -26.52
C GLY A 7 9.34 15.12 -26.89
N GLY A 8 9.60 14.19 -27.82
CA GLY A 8 8.63 13.16 -28.23
C GLY A 8 8.27 12.19 -27.11
N ILE A 9 9.25 11.75 -26.32
CA ILE A 9 9.01 10.87 -25.17
C ILE A 9 8.15 11.59 -24.13
N LYS A 10 8.48 12.82 -23.78
CA LYS A 10 7.70 13.63 -22.84
C LYS A 10 6.26 13.80 -23.33
N LYS A 11 6.06 14.14 -24.61
CA LYS A 11 4.73 14.27 -25.21
C LYS A 11 3.94 12.96 -25.14
N LEU A 12 4.58 11.82 -25.38
CA LEU A 12 3.95 10.52 -25.27
C LEU A 12 3.37 10.29 -23.85
N PHE A 13 4.19 10.50 -22.82
CA PHE A 13 3.75 10.37 -21.43
C PHE A 13 2.62 11.35 -21.08
N GLU A 14 2.71 12.60 -21.54
CA GLU A 14 1.66 13.61 -21.34
C GLU A 14 0.35 13.24 -22.03
N GLN A 15 0.41 12.68 -23.24
CA GLN A 15 -0.78 12.23 -23.95
C GLN A 15 -1.45 11.02 -23.29
N GLN A 16 -0.66 10.04 -22.84
CA GLN A 16 -1.19 8.91 -22.08
C GLN A 16 -1.85 9.39 -20.78
N LYS A 17 -1.19 10.29 -20.03
CA LYS A 17 -1.79 10.91 -18.83
C LYS A 17 -3.12 11.61 -19.14
N LYS A 18 -3.18 12.42 -20.21
CA LYS A 18 -4.40 13.17 -20.61
C LYS A 18 -5.55 12.25 -20.98
N ARG A 19 -5.25 11.07 -21.51
CA ARG A 19 -6.25 10.05 -21.88
C ARG A 19 -6.59 9.08 -20.76
N PHE A 20 -5.91 9.23 -19.59
CA PHE A 20 -6.03 8.33 -18.45
C PHE A 20 -5.63 6.88 -18.78
N PHE A 21 -4.77 6.71 -19.78
CA PHE A 21 -4.21 5.44 -20.18
C PHE A 21 -2.98 5.11 -19.34
N PRO A 22 -2.58 3.83 -19.25
CA PRO A 22 -1.33 3.44 -18.63
C PRO A 22 -0.14 4.20 -19.23
N LEU A 23 0.85 4.51 -18.40
CA LEU A 23 2.07 5.15 -18.89
C LEU A 23 2.88 4.14 -19.72
N PRO A 24 3.61 4.60 -20.76
CA PRO A 24 4.45 3.74 -21.60
C PRO A 24 5.48 3.00 -20.77
N GLU A 25 5.70 1.74 -21.09
CA GLU A 25 6.73 0.92 -20.48
C GLU A 25 7.89 0.72 -21.45
N TYR A 26 9.13 0.94 -20.95
CA TYR A 26 10.36 0.78 -21.71
C TYR A 26 11.11 -0.43 -21.19
N ASP A 27 11.43 -1.34 -22.08
CA ASP A 27 12.37 -2.44 -21.84
C ASP A 27 13.66 -2.14 -22.62
N LEU A 28 14.78 -2.05 -21.89
CA LEU A 28 16.07 -1.67 -22.42
C LEU A 28 17.08 -2.85 -22.40
N ARG A 29 16.58 -4.07 -22.32
CA ARG A 29 17.43 -5.27 -22.30
C ARG A 29 17.92 -5.63 -23.70
N ASP A 30 18.99 -6.41 -23.75
CA ASP A 30 19.52 -7.04 -24.97
C ASP A 30 19.93 -6.03 -26.07
N ASN A 31 20.45 -4.86 -25.69
CA ASN A 31 20.80 -3.77 -26.61
C ASN A 31 19.65 -3.31 -27.53
N MET A 32 18.41 -3.59 -27.13
CA MET A 32 17.21 -3.18 -27.84
C MET A 32 16.37 -2.26 -26.97
N VAL A 33 15.58 -1.41 -27.63
CA VAL A 33 14.56 -0.59 -26.96
C VAL A 33 13.20 -1.10 -27.39
N LYS A 34 12.50 -1.79 -26.48
CA LYS A 34 11.09 -2.16 -26.65
C LYS A 34 10.24 -1.15 -25.90
N VAL A 35 9.24 -0.59 -26.56
CA VAL A 35 8.25 0.31 -25.95
C VAL A 35 6.88 -0.33 -26.06
N GLU A 36 6.19 -0.44 -24.93
CA GLU A 36 4.81 -0.92 -24.84
C GLU A 36 3.90 0.25 -24.53
N ILE A 37 2.91 0.49 -25.39
CA ILE A 37 1.99 1.63 -25.31
C ILE A 37 0.56 1.08 -25.39
N GLU A 38 -0.16 1.23 -24.28
CA GLU A 38 -1.55 0.83 -24.19
C GLU A 38 -2.48 1.93 -24.72
N GLY A 39 -3.41 1.55 -25.57
CA GLY A 39 -4.38 2.46 -26.21
C GLY A 39 -5.73 2.54 -25.52
N CYS A 40 -5.88 1.99 -24.31
CA CYS A 40 -7.13 1.98 -23.55
C CYS A 40 -6.88 2.09 -22.04
N VAL A 41 -7.96 2.32 -21.27
CA VAL A 41 -7.92 2.26 -19.80
C VAL A 41 -7.88 0.78 -19.39
N ILE A 42 -6.77 0.35 -18.78
CA ILE A 42 -6.64 -1.01 -18.21
C ILE A 42 -7.02 -1.00 -16.73
N ASP A 43 -6.58 0.01 -15.99
CA ASP A 43 -6.85 0.18 -14.57
C ASP A 43 -7.84 1.35 -14.36
N GLU A 44 -9.12 1.02 -14.26
CA GLU A 44 -10.15 2.02 -13.98
C GLU A 44 -9.90 2.77 -12.67
N ALA A 45 -9.38 2.08 -11.68
CA ALA A 45 -9.16 2.66 -10.36
C ALA A 45 -8.09 3.74 -10.41
N PHE A 46 -6.99 3.48 -11.12
CA PHE A 46 -5.93 4.47 -11.34
C PHE A 46 -6.39 5.60 -12.26
N ALA A 47 -7.11 5.30 -13.32
CA ALA A 47 -7.70 6.31 -14.20
C ALA A 47 -8.60 7.28 -13.41
N ARG A 48 -9.44 6.80 -12.50
CA ARG A 48 -10.27 7.64 -11.62
C ARG A 48 -9.44 8.52 -10.68
N ILE A 49 -8.27 8.05 -10.20
CA ILE A 49 -7.35 8.91 -9.44
C ILE A 49 -6.90 10.08 -10.30
N LEU A 50 -6.52 9.83 -11.55
CA LEU A 50 -6.05 10.88 -12.47
C LEU A 50 -7.16 11.89 -12.78
N VAL A 51 -8.38 11.41 -13.08
CA VAL A 51 -9.55 12.25 -13.34
C VAL A 51 -9.86 13.17 -12.16
N ASN A 52 -9.87 12.62 -10.94
CA ASN A 52 -10.28 13.34 -9.75
C ASN A 52 -9.14 14.18 -9.11
N ASN A 53 -7.93 14.09 -9.66
CA ASN A 53 -6.78 14.88 -9.22
C ASN A 53 -6.07 15.56 -10.41
N PRO A 54 -6.71 16.52 -11.10
CA PRO A 54 -6.15 17.15 -12.29
C PRO A 54 -4.87 17.94 -12.01
N SER A 55 -4.63 18.32 -10.76
CA SER A 55 -3.43 19.03 -10.31
C SER A 55 -2.17 18.17 -10.22
N LEU A 56 -2.28 16.84 -10.37
CA LEU A 56 -1.12 15.96 -10.41
C LEU A 56 -0.23 16.30 -11.59
N THR A 57 1.04 16.57 -11.32
CA THR A 57 2.05 16.78 -12.36
C THR A 57 2.42 15.46 -13.04
N LEU A 58 3.07 15.49 -14.19
CA LEU A 58 3.54 14.27 -14.84
C LEU A 58 4.49 13.47 -13.94
N PRO A 59 5.48 14.06 -13.27
CA PRO A 59 6.31 13.35 -12.29
C PRO A 59 5.51 12.68 -11.17
N ASP A 60 4.46 13.34 -10.64
CA ASP A 60 3.59 12.73 -9.63
C ASP A 60 2.93 11.46 -10.14
N VAL A 61 2.37 11.53 -11.36
CA VAL A 61 1.70 10.39 -12.00
C VAL A 61 2.67 9.24 -12.24
N MET A 62 3.88 9.53 -12.73
CA MET A 62 4.92 8.52 -12.95
C MET A 62 5.31 7.80 -11.66
N LEU A 63 5.45 8.54 -10.56
CA LEU A 63 5.80 7.96 -9.27
C LEU A 63 4.64 7.15 -8.66
N LEU A 64 3.41 7.64 -8.80
CA LEU A 64 2.21 6.90 -8.35
C LEU A 64 1.99 5.61 -9.15
N ASP A 65 2.25 5.63 -10.46
CA ASP A 65 2.22 4.44 -11.32
C ASP A 65 3.25 3.39 -10.86
N LYS A 66 4.48 3.82 -10.52
CA LYS A 66 5.49 2.94 -9.94
C LYS A 66 5.02 2.29 -8.63
N VAL A 67 4.40 3.08 -7.73
CA VAL A 67 3.85 2.55 -6.47
C VAL A 67 2.79 1.49 -6.74
N GLN A 68 1.87 1.76 -7.65
CA GLN A 68 0.77 0.85 -7.96
C GLN A 68 1.25 -0.45 -8.62
N LYS A 69 2.26 -0.36 -9.46
CA LYS A 69 2.90 -1.52 -10.12
C LYS A 69 3.96 -2.20 -9.24
N HIS A 70 4.10 -1.79 -7.99
CA HIS A 70 5.13 -2.29 -7.05
C HIS A 70 6.57 -2.22 -7.63
N LYS A 71 6.84 -1.24 -8.49
CA LYS A 71 8.17 -1.00 -9.04
C LYS A 71 9.08 -0.34 -7.99
N PRO A 72 10.40 -0.60 -8.03
CA PRO A 72 11.34 -0.02 -7.08
C PRO A 72 11.38 1.51 -7.19
N LEU A 73 11.47 2.18 -6.05
CA LEU A 73 11.57 3.63 -5.90
C LEU A 73 12.86 4.00 -5.18
N LYS A 74 13.47 5.12 -5.58
CA LYS A 74 14.61 5.71 -4.86
C LYS A 74 14.14 6.35 -3.56
N GLU A 75 15.06 6.54 -2.60
CA GLU A 75 14.71 7.15 -1.29
C GLU A 75 14.18 8.57 -1.44
N GLU A 76 14.74 9.34 -2.35
CA GLU A 76 14.29 10.70 -2.67
C GLU A 76 12.87 10.72 -3.24
N GLU A 77 12.52 9.76 -4.11
CA GLU A 77 11.18 9.60 -4.68
C GLU A 77 10.16 9.26 -3.58
N ILE A 78 10.55 8.38 -2.65
CA ILE A 78 9.71 8.00 -1.50
C ILE A 78 9.50 9.19 -0.57
N ALA A 79 10.58 9.94 -0.26
CA ALA A 79 10.50 11.13 0.59
C ALA A 79 9.58 12.20 -0.05
N TYR A 80 9.69 12.41 -1.35
CA TYR A 80 8.83 13.30 -2.11
C TYR A 80 7.35 12.90 -2.02
N LEU A 81 7.02 11.63 -2.29
CA LEU A 81 5.65 11.12 -2.23
C LEU A 81 5.06 11.23 -0.82
N ARG A 82 5.87 10.97 0.22
CA ARG A 82 5.45 11.12 1.62
C ARG A 82 5.19 12.57 2.00
N LYS A 83 6.07 13.49 1.57
CA LYS A 83 5.88 14.94 1.79
C LYS A 83 4.56 15.42 1.18
N LYS A 84 4.20 14.93 0.01
CA LYS A 84 2.89 15.22 -0.64
C LYS A 84 1.71 14.44 -0.04
N LYS A 85 1.95 13.53 0.89
CA LYS A 85 0.94 12.63 1.46
C LYS A 85 0.21 11.78 0.42
N PHE A 86 0.92 11.37 -0.62
CA PHE A 86 0.39 10.53 -1.68
C PHE A 86 0.47 9.04 -1.35
N VAL A 87 1.41 8.65 -0.50
CA VAL A 87 1.66 7.26 -0.13
C VAL A 87 1.74 7.08 1.38
N GLU A 88 1.42 5.87 1.81
CA GLU A 88 1.56 5.36 3.17
C GLU A 88 2.32 4.03 3.13
N GLY A 89 2.69 3.50 4.30
CA GLY A 89 3.36 2.22 4.44
C GLY A 89 4.87 2.32 4.62
N ARG A 90 5.52 1.14 4.75
CA ARG A 90 6.98 1.02 4.89
C ARG A 90 7.65 1.05 3.51
N LYS A 91 8.98 1.31 3.46
CA LYS A 91 9.75 1.39 2.21
C LYS A 91 9.50 0.20 1.26
N ASN A 92 9.43 -1.01 1.80
CA ASN A 92 9.26 -2.24 1.02
C ASN A 92 7.78 -2.59 0.73
N ASN A 93 6.84 -1.80 1.25
CA ASN A 93 5.40 -1.99 1.05
C ASN A 93 4.71 -0.64 1.05
N LEU A 94 5.03 0.20 0.06
CA LEU A 94 4.37 1.46 -0.18
C LEU A 94 3.06 1.23 -0.92
N PHE A 95 2.03 1.96 -0.53
CA PHE A 95 0.72 1.95 -1.17
C PHE A 95 0.12 3.36 -1.18
N LEU A 96 -0.88 3.55 -2.03
CA LEU A 96 -1.56 4.85 -2.15
C LEU A 96 -2.24 5.24 -0.85
N SER A 97 -2.08 6.49 -0.45
CA SER A 97 -2.68 7.01 0.79
C SER A 97 -4.21 6.98 0.76
N SER A 98 -4.82 7.01 1.94
CA SER A 98 -6.28 7.13 2.09
C SER A 98 -6.85 8.33 1.32
N LYS A 99 -6.12 9.45 1.30
CA LYS A 99 -6.50 10.66 0.57
C LYS A 99 -6.64 10.39 -0.93
N ILE A 100 -5.65 9.72 -1.53
CA ILE A 100 -5.66 9.39 -2.96
C ILE A 100 -6.69 8.29 -3.26
N ALA A 101 -6.75 7.24 -2.45
CA ALA A 101 -7.72 6.16 -2.62
C ALA A 101 -9.18 6.64 -2.49
N ALA A 102 -9.45 7.59 -1.61
CA ALA A 102 -10.79 8.17 -1.43
C ALA A 102 -11.25 8.97 -2.65
N THR A 103 -10.34 9.69 -3.32
CA THR A 103 -10.71 10.50 -4.50
C THR A 103 -11.16 9.65 -5.68
N SER A 104 -10.71 8.41 -5.78
CA SER A 104 -11.08 7.51 -6.88
C SER A 104 -12.56 7.10 -6.85
N GLN A 105 -13.23 7.18 -5.68
CA GLN A 105 -14.57 6.64 -5.42
C GLN A 105 -14.72 5.15 -5.80
N HIS A 106 -13.63 4.46 -6.12
CA HIS A 106 -13.62 3.07 -6.55
C HIS A 106 -13.54 2.14 -5.34
N VAL A 107 -14.51 1.22 -5.22
CA VAL A 107 -14.59 0.28 -4.08
C VAL A 107 -13.33 -0.57 -3.97
N GLY A 108 -12.78 -1.02 -5.09
CA GLY A 108 -11.56 -1.83 -5.14
C GLY A 108 -10.33 -1.13 -4.56
N LEU A 109 -10.12 0.18 -4.82
CA LEU A 109 -9.00 0.92 -4.23
C LEU A 109 -9.16 1.14 -2.73
N LYS A 110 -10.39 1.41 -2.27
CA LYS A 110 -10.66 1.50 -0.83
C LYS A 110 -10.39 0.16 -0.14
N SER A 111 -10.82 -0.93 -0.74
CA SER A 111 -10.54 -2.29 -0.25
C SER A 111 -9.04 -2.61 -0.27
N SER A 112 -8.33 -2.27 -1.35
CA SER A 112 -6.88 -2.43 -1.45
C SER A 112 -6.12 -1.57 -0.43
N TYR A 113 -6.57 -0.35 -0.17
CA TYR A 113 -6.03 0.50 0.89
C TYR A 113 -6.17 -0.16 2.26
N ILE A 114 -7.36 -0.66 2.60
CA ILE A 114 -7.61 -1.36 3.86
C ILE A 114 -6.75 -2.63 3.94
N LYS A 115 -6.67 -3.40 2.86
CA LYS A 115 -5.85 -4.61 2.76
C LYS A 115 -4.36 -4.28 2.95
N ASN A 116 -3.84 -3.23 2.33
CA ASN A 116 -2.47 -2.79 2.47
C ASN A 116 -2.18 -2.20 3.86
N LYS A 117 -3.11 -1.44 4.42
CA LYS A 117 -3.01 -0.94 5.80
C LYS A 117 -3.01 -2.07 6.82
N SER A 118 -3.62 -3.19 6.50
CA SER A 118 -3.58 -4.40 7.33
C SER A 118 -2.16 -4.98 7.50
N PHE A 119 -1.16 -4.50 6.77
CA PHE A 119 0.26 -4.78 7.03
C PHE A 119 0.88 -3.89 8.12
N ASP A 120 0.18 -2.87 8.60
CA ASP A 120 0.68 -1.98 9.65
C ASP A 120 0.52 -2.65 11.02
N ASP A 121 1.64 -2.95 11.68
CA ASP A 121 1.67 -3.58 13.00
C ASP A 121 0.90 -2.75 14.05
N GLU A 122 0.90 -1.42 13.93
CA GLU A 122 0.17 -0.54 14.86
C GLU A 122 -1.35 -0.69 14.73
N TYR A 123 -1.86 -0.91 13.53
CA TYR A 123 -3.27 -1.20 13.31
C TYR A 123 -3.69 -2.51 14.02
N PHE A 124 -2.89 -3.56 13.86
CA PHE A 124 -3.19 -4.84 14.53
C PHE A 124 -3.04 -4.75 16.05
N LYS A 125 -2.03 -4.04 16.54
CA LYS A 125 -1.87 -3.78 17.97
C LYS A 125 -3.09 -3.05 18.54
N LYS A 126 -3.59 -2.05 17.83
CA LYS A 126 -4.80 -1.32 18.21
C LYS A 126 -6.02 -2.23 18.27
N LEU A 127 -6.23 -3.10 17.26
CA LEU A 127 -7.32 -4.08 17.25
C LEU A 127 -7.25 -5.03 18.45
N ILE A 128 -6.06 -5.55 18.79
CA ILE A 128 -5.86 -6.40 19.95
C ILE A 128 -6.25 -5.67 21.23
N LEU A 129 -5.80 -4.44 21.41
CA LEU A 129 -6.10 -3.61 22.59
C LEU A 129 -7.58 -3.30 22.69
N GLU A 130 -8.23 -2.92 21.60
CA GLU A 130 -9.68 -2.66 21.54
C GLU A 130 -10.48 -3.90 21.92
N TYR A 131 -10.07 -5.09 21.42
CA TYR A 131 -10.72 -6.36 21.78
C TYR A 131 -10.58 -6.64 23.28
N ILE A 132 -9.35 -6.53 23.82
CA ILE A 132 -9.11 -6.80 25.24
C ILE A 132 -9.86 -5.78 26.12
N ASN A 133 -9.87 -4.49 25.73
CA ASN A 133 -10.61 -3.46 26.47
C ASN A 133 -12.12 -3.74 26.49
N LYS A 134 -12.66 -4.20 25.37
CA LYS A 134 -14.11 -4.48 25.23
C LYS A 134 -14.55 -5.73 26.02
N PHE A 135 -13.73 -6.77 26.03
CA PHE A 135 -14.07 -8.06 26.61
C PHE A 135 -13.34 -8.38 27.93
N GLY A 136 -12.49 -7.46 28.41
CA GLY A 136 -11.70 -7.57 29.65
C GLY A 136 -10.48 -8.47 29.52
N ARG A 137 -10.52 -9.46 28.62
CA ARG A 137 -9.42 -10.41 28.36
C ARG A 137 -9.53 -11.00 26.96
N ALA A 138 -8.41 -11.53 26.45
CA ALA A 138 -8.39 -12.31 25.22
C ALA A 138 -7.47 -13.52 25.37
N SER A 139 -7.89 -14.68 24.92
CA SER A 139 -7.03 -15.85 24.75
C SER A 139 -6.23 -15.76 23.44
N ARG A 140 -5.16 -16.55 23.34
CA ARG A 140 -4.38 -16.64 22.09
C ARG A 140 -5.28 -17.07 20.92
N LYS A 141 -6.19 -18.00 21.12
CA LYS A 141 -7.10 -18.47 20.08
C LYS A 141 -8.02 -17.36 19.58
N GLU A 142 -8.61 -16.58 20.48
CA GLU A 142 -9.48 -15.45 20.10
C GLU A 142 -8.72 -14.38 19.33
N ILE A 143 -7.45 -14.12 19.68
CA ILE A 143 -6.60 -13.18 18.93
C ILE A 143 -6.23 -13.75 17.56
N ASP A 144 -5.93 -15.04 17.45
CA ASP A 144 -5.69 -15.70 16.18
C ASP A 144 -6.94 -15.62 15.29
N ASP A 145 -8.11 -15.93 15.79
CA ASP A 145 -9.40 -15.83 15.07
C ASP A 145 -9.71 -14.39 14.63
N LEU A 146 -9.40 -13.40 15.49
CA LEU A 146 -9.56 -11.98 15.17
C LEU A 146 -8.67 -11.52 14.01
N LEU A 147 -7.43 -12.01 13.93
CA LEU A 147 -6.40 -11.47 13.05
C LEU A 147 -6.10 -12.31 11.82
N LEU A 148 -6.23 -13.65 11.86
CA LEU A 148 -5.83 -14.52 10.75
C LEU A 148 -6.51 -14.17 9.42
N GLY A 149 -7.81 -13.86 9.46
CA GLY A 149 -8.58 -13.45 8.30
C GLY A 149 -8.31 -12.01 7.83
N LYS A 150 -7.64 -11.19 8.65
CA LYS A 150 -7.30 -9.80 8.34
C LYS A 150 -5.86 -9.63 7.86
N LEU A 151 -5.02 -10.63 8.10
CA LEU A 151 -3.64 -10.66 7.60
C LEU A 151 -3.62 -11.00 6.11
N SER A 152 -2.62 -10.46 5.40
CA SER A 152 -2.49 -10.64 3.96
C SER A 152 -2.46 -12.11 3.55
N ASP A 153 -3.15 -12.42 2.44
CA ASP A 153 -3.15 -13.76 1.85
C ASP A 153 -1.79 -14.15 1.23
N ASN A 154 -0.90 -13.17 1.03
CA ASN A 154 0.49 -13.41 0.60
C ASN A 154 1.36 -14.03 1.70
N LEU A 155 0.88 -14.06 2.95
CA LEU A 155 1.57 -14.70 4.07
C LEU A 155 1.11 -16.14 4.22
N THR A 156 2.06 -17.06 4.38
CA THR A 156 1.74 -18.45 4.76
C THR A 156 1.10 -18.49 6.15
N SER A 157 0.37 -19.55 6.46
CA SER A 157 -0.26 -19.72 7.78
C SER A 157 0.75 -19.63 8.92
N GLN A 158 1.96 -20.11 8.70
CA GLN A 158 3.05 -20.03 9.68
C GLN A 158 3.54 -18.60 9.86
N GLN A 159 3.73 -17.85 8.77
CA GLN A 159 4.12 -16.43 8.82
C GLN A 159 3.05 -15.57 9.49
N LYS A 160 1.77 -15.83 9.24
CA LYS A 160 0.65 -15.16 9.93
C LYS A 160 0.73 -15.37 11.45
N ARG A 161 0.95 -16.61 11.89
CA ARG A 161 1.10 -16.95 13.33
C ARG A 161 2.33 -16.28 13.95
N TYR A 162 3.47 -16.26 13.26
CA TYR A 162 4.67 -15.53 13.71
C TYR A 162 4.40 -14.03 13.86
N LYS A 163 3.71 -13.44 12.90
CA LYS A 163 3.34 -12.01 12.97
C LYS A 163 2.48 -11.72 14.20
N ILE A 164 1.47 -12.53 14.48
CA ILE A 164 0.62 -12.37 15.68
C ILE A 164 1.46 -12.49 16.95
N THR A 165 2.37 -13.46 17.01
CA THR A 165 3.29 -13.62 18.15
C THR A 165 4.14 -12.39 18.38
N ASN A 166 4.72 -11.81 17.30
CA ASN A 166 5.53 -10.59 17.37
C ASN A 166 4.72 -9.38 17.84
N LEU A 167 3.46 -9.24 17.38
CA LEU A 167 2.57 -8.17 17.83
C LEU A 167 2.28 -8.27 19.34
N LEU A 168 1.96 -9.47 19.84
CA LEU A 168 1.71 -9.72 21.26
C LEU A 168 2.97 -9.49 22.10
N THR A 169 4.13 -9.95 21.64
CA THR A 169 5.41 -9.70 22.28
C THR A 169 5.68 -8.21 22.39
N SER A 170 5.51 -7.47 21.29
CA SER A 170 5.68 -6.02 21.27
C SER A 170 4.74 -5.29 22.22
N LEU A 171 3.46 -5.69 22.27
CA LEU A 171 2.50 -5.10 23.22
C LEU A 171 2.86 -5.40 24.67
N ARG A 172 3.42 -6.57 24.94
CA ARG A 172 3.86 -6.98 26.30
C ARG A 172 5.14 -6.24 26.71
N THR A 173 6.12 -6.15 25.82
CA THR A 173 7.36 -5.39 26.04
C THR A 173 7.09 -3.90 26.30
N ASN A 174 6.10 -3.33 25.60
CA ASN A 174 5.68 -1.94 25.78
C ASN A 174 4.68 -1.77 26.95
N GLU A 175 4.54 -2.77 27.79
CA GLU A 175 3.68 -2.78 28.98
C GLU A 175 2.21 -2.44 28.75
N LYS A 176 1.70 -2.61 27.54
CA LYS A 176 0.29 -2.36 27.20
C LYS A 176 -0.62 -3.52 27.55
N ILE A 177 -0.07 -4.75 27.54
CA ILE A 177 -0.78 -5.95 27.96
C ILE A 177 0.09 -6.78 28.91
N LYS A 178 -0.55 -7.60 29.75
CA LYS A 178 0.09 -8.59 30.62
C LYS A 178 -0.51 -9.98 30.39
N SER A 179 0.23 -11.02 30.75
CA SER A 179 -0.33 -12.38 30.79
C SER A 179 -1.41 -12.44 31.86
N GLY A 180 -2.59 -12.95 31.50
CA GLY A 180 -3.67 -13.16 32.43
C GLY A 180 -3.45 -14.43 33.27
N GLU A 181 -4.29 -14.64 34.27
CA GLU A 181 -4.23 -15.82 35.20
C GLU A 181 -4.43 -17.14 34.46
N LYS A 182 -5.24 -17.16 33.39
CA LYS A 182 -5.41 -18.39 32.58
C LYS A 182 -4.25 -18.51 31.57
N ARG A 183 -3.78 -19.75 31.41
CA ARG A 183 -2.72 -20.09 30.46
C ARG A 183 -3.03 -19.50 29.06
N MET A 184 -2.07 -18.79 28.47
CA MET A 184 -2.21 -18.13 27.16
C MET A 184 -3.35 -17.10 27.05
N SER A 185 -3.70 -16.41 28.14
CA SER A 185 -4.61 -15.27 28.10
C SER A 185 -3.86 -13.93 28.30
N TYR A 186 -4.45 -12.85 27.84
CA TYR A 186 -3.91 -11.49 27.88
C TYR A 186 -4.97 -10.53 28.42
N THR A 187 -4.53 -9.60 29.26
CA THR A 187 -5.34 -8.49 29.79
C THR A 187 -4.59 -7.18 29.60
N VAL A 188 -5.29 -6.07 29.55
CA VAL A 188 -4.65 -4.74 29.55
C VAL A 188 -4.00 -4.52 30.92
N LYS A 189 -2.89 -3.81 30.96
CA LYS A 189 -2.19 -3.48 32.20
C LYS A 189 -2.80 -2.24 32.84
#